data_46552496a6374c5b976f642092b65dd1
#
_entry.id   46552496a6374c5b976f642092b65dd1
#
_cell.length_a   1.000
_cell.length_b   1.000
_cell.length_c   1.000
_cell.angle_alpha   90.00
_cell.angle_beta   90.00
_cell.angle_gamma   90.00
#
_symmetry.space_group_name_H-M   'P 1'
#
loop_
_entity.id
_entity.type
_entity.pdbx_description
1 polymer ?
#
loop_
_entity_poly.entity_id
_entity_poly.type
_entity_poly.pdbx_seq_one_letter_code
_entity_poly.pdbx_strand_id
1 'polypeptide(L)'
;IALVDDDRNILMSMEELLKKEDFNIHTYSDGQSALNSFFKHPPDIAVIDIKMPRMDGYELFKKIREKLTIPVIFLTSKDKEVDRLKGLMHGVDNYVTKGGNLTIQILIETIKNTLNTIQTIADKNEKSKIIVHNKLRLDIERQECEWKEVLLQDPLTTTEFKIIHELVVRPG
;
A
#
# COMPACT_ATOMS: atom_id res chain seq x y z
N ILE A 1 5.78 8.24 -4.35
CA ILE A 1 6.72 7.09 -4.32
C ILE A 1 7.99 7.51 -3.59
N ALA A 2 8.53 6.63 -2.75
CA ALA A 2 9.84 6.79 -2.14
C ALA A 2 10.86 5.84 -2.78
N LEU A 3 12.04 6.35 -3.18
CA LEU A 3 13.18 5.56 -3.64
C LEU A 3 14.27 5.61 -2.59
N VAL A 4 14.79 4.46 -2.17
CA VAL A 4 15.86 4.35 -1.17
C VAL A 4 17.00 3.51 -1.72
N ASP A 5 18.15 4.12 -1.94
CA ASP A 5 19.35 3.48 -2.50
C ASP A 5 20.57 4.32 -2.12
N ASP A 6 21.69 3.73 -1.75
CA ASP A 6 22.90 4.49 -1.39
C ASP A 6 23.67 5.01 -2.61
N ASP A 7 23.39 4.47 -3.80
CA ASP A 7 23.95 4.97 -5.06
C ASP A 7 23.10 6.13 -5.62
N ARG A 8 23.63 7.34 -5.51
CA ARG A 8 22.99 8.56 -6.02
C ARG A 8 22.76 8.56 -7.54
N ASN A 9 23.60 7.88 -8.31
CA ASN A 9 23.44 7.81 -9.76
C ASN A 9 22.23 6.95 -10.11
N ILE A 10 22.03 5.86 -9.36
CA ILE A 10 20.84 5.00 -9.49
C ILE A 10 19.59 5.82 -9.13
N LEU A 11 19.60 6.52 -7.99
CA LEU A 11 18.48 7.37 -7.58
C LEU A 11 18.12 8.41 -8.64
N MET A 12 19.10 9.16 -9.16
CA MET A 12 18.87 10.17 -10.19
C MET A 12 18.28 9.58 -11.47
N SER A 13 18.83 8.47 -11.93
CA SER A 13 18.36 7.80 -13.17
C SER A 13 16.95 7.26 -13.01
N MET A 14 16.65 6.63 -11.88
CA MET A 14 15.30 6.11 -11.59
C MET A 14 14.29 7.24 -11.41
N GLU A 15 14.65 8.29 -10.68
CA GLU A 15 13.82 9.46 -10.47
C GLU A 15 13.41 10.11 -11.80
N GLU A 16 14.37 10.32 -12.71
CA GLU A 16 14.09 10.91 -14.03
C GLU A 16 13.11 10.05 -14.84
N LEU A 17 13.30 8.73 -14.83
CA LEU A 17 12.46 7.82 -15.61
C LEU A 17 11.05 7.67 -15.01
N LEU A 18 10.94 7.58 -13.68
CA LEU A 18 9.65 7.48 -13.01
C LEU A 18 8.85 8.79 -13.05
N LYS A 19 9.53 9.95 -13.07
CA LYS A 19 8.85 11.24 -13.27
C LYS A 19 8.20 11.36 -14.65
N LYS A 20 8.71 10.69 -15.68
CA LYS A 20 8.09 10.64 -17.02
C LYS A 20 6.76 9.87 -17.02
N GLU A 21 6.51 9.08 -15.99
CA GLU A 21 5.27 8.34 -15.77
C GLU A 21 4.32 9.06 -14.79
N ASP A 22 4.49 10.37 -14.61
CA ASP A 22 3.69 11.25 -13.75
C ASP A 22 3.70 10.87 -12.24
N PHE A 23 4.71 10.13 -11.79
CA PHE A 23 4.88 9.83 -10.37
C PHE A 23 5.55 10.98 -9.60
N ASN A 24 5.04 11.28 -8.42
CA ASN A 24 5.73 12.13 -7.46
C ASN A 24 6.78 11.31 -6.69
N ILE A 25 8.07 11.68 -6.83
CA ILE A 25 9.20 10.89 -6.33
C ILE A 25 9.94 11.64 -5.24
N HIS A 26 10.22 10.94 -4.14
CA HIS A 26 11.13 11.36 -3.08
C HIS A 26 12.29 10.37 -2.98
N THR A 27 13.52 10.86 -3.00
CA THR A 27 14.73 10.03 -2.97
C THR A 27 15.44 10.12 -1.62
N TYR A 28 15.98 9.00 -1.16
CA TYR A 28 16.72 8.87 0.09
C TYR A 28 18.00 8.05 -0.14
N SER A 29 19.14 8.58 0.27
CA SER A 29 20.44 7.93 0.09
C SER A 29 20.85 7.06 1.28
N ASP A 30 19.97 6.87 2.26
CA ASP A 30 20.18 5.97 3.40
C ASP A 30 18.87 5.59 4.09
N GLY A 31 18.87 4.43 4.74
CA GLY A 31 17.68 3.89 5.40
C GLY A 31 17.18 4.73 6.59
N GLN A 32 18.07 5.39 7.34
CA GLN A 32 17.65 6.17 8.51
C GLN A 32 16.90 7.45 8.12
N SER A 33 17.36 8.15 7.10
CA SER A 33 16.67 9.34 6.57
C SER A 33 15.32 8.98 5.98
N ALA A 34 15.24 7.85 5.24
CA ALA A 34 13.99 7.32 4.72
C ALA A 34 13.00 7.01 5.85
N LEU A 35 13.42 6.25 6.87
CA LEU A 35 12.59 5.86 8.01
C LEU A 35 12.01 7.07 8.75
N ASN A 36 12.86 8.07 9.03
CA ASN A 36 12.44 9.30 9.71
C ASN A 36 11.41 10.10 8.91
N SER A 37 11.53 10.10 7.58
CA SER A 37 10.57 10.74 6.68
C SER A 37 9.26 9.97 6.61
N PHE A 38 9.31 8.64 6.48
CA PHE A 38 8.13 7.79 6.35
C PHE A 38 7.21 7.86 7.57
N PHE A 39 7.76 7.99 8.77
CA PHE A 39 6.96 8.15 9.98
C PHE A 39 6.24 9.51 10.08
N LYS A 40 6.72 10.53 9.37
CA LYS A 40 6.08 11.85 9.32
C LYS A 40 5.13 11.97 8.14
N HIS A 41 5.56 11.46 7.00
CA HIS A 41 4.88 11.54 5.71
C HIS A 41 5.01 10.18 5.00
N PRO A 42 4.13 9.21 5.31
CA PRO A 42 4.17 7.89 4.68
C PRO A 42 4.01 8.01 3.15
N PRO A 43 4.87 7.36 2.34
CA PRO A 43 4.68 7.30 0.90
C PRO A 43 3.60 6.26 0.54
N ASP A 44 2.99 6.40 -0.64
CA ASP A 44 2.03 5.40 -1.17
C ASP A 44 2.72 4.06 -1.45
N ILE A 45 4.01 4.09 -1.79
CA ILE A 45 4.84 2.91 -2.05
C ILE A 45 6.31 3.26 -1.83
N ALA A 46 7.09 2.33 -1.29
CA ALA A 46 8.53 2.45 -1.15
C ALA A 46 9.26 1.42 -2.02
N VAL A 47 10.26 1.87 -2.76
CA VAL A 47 11.20 1.06 -3.52
C VAL A 47 12.54 1.12 -2.80
N ILE A 48 13.03 0.00 -2.29
CA ILE A 48 14.15 -0.04 -1.35
C ILE A 48 15.25 -0.96 -1.88
N ASP A 49 16.47 -0.44 -2.01
CA ASP A 49 17.63 -1.30 -2.23
C ASP A 49 17.91 -2.16 -1.01
N ILE A 50 18.28 -3.42 -1.25
CA ILE A 50 18.62 -4.34 -0.17
C ILE A 50 19.97 -4.01 0.43
N LYS A 51 20.95 -3.66 -0.42
CA LYS A 51 22.34 -3.51 0.01
C LYS A 51 22.71 -2.06 0.25
N MET A 52 22.41 -1.57 1.41
CA MET A 52 22.82 -0.25 1.85
C MET A 52 23.73 -0.32 3.07
N PRO A 53 24.68 0.61 3.23
CA PRO A 53 25.53 0.68 4.41
C PRO A 53 24.74 1.11 5.65
N ARG A 54 25.18 0.68 6.83
CA ARG A 54 24.65 1.02 8.16
C ARG A 54 23.29 0.38 8.45
N MET A 55 22.29 0.64 7.65
CA MET A 55 20.95 0.04 7.73
C MET A 55 20.64 -0.54 6.35
N ASP A 56 20.60 -1.84 6.24
CA ASP A 56 20.21 -2.52 5.00
C ASP A 56 18.68 -2.43 4.75
N GLY A 57 18.27 -2.78 3.53
CA GLY A 57 16.86 -2.73 3.15
C GLY A 57 15.96 -3.62 4.00
N TYR A 58 16.48 -4.73 4.53
CA TYR A 58 15.71 -5.64 5.39
C TYR A 58 15.46 -5.03 6.77
N GLU A 59 16.48 -4.43 7.36
CA GLU A 59 16.37 -3.76 8.64
C GLU A 59 15.40 -2.56 8.52
N LEU A 60 15.52 -1.79 7.44
CA LEU A 60 14.61 -0.71 7.14
C LEU A 60 13.16 -1.21 7.02
N PHE A 61 12.92 -2.26 6.24
CA PHE A 61 11.60 -2.86 6.07
C PHE A 61 11.00 -3.33 7.40
N LYS A 62 11.79 -4.02 8.24
CA LYS A 62 11.34 -4.47 9.55
C LYS A 62 10.86 -3.31 10.41
N LYS A 63 11.64 -2.23 10.47
CA LYS A 63 11.28 -1.01 11.22
C LYS A 63 10.04 -0.31 10.65
N ILE A 64 9.88 -0.30 9.32
CA ILE A 64 8.68 0.22 8.66
C ILE A 64 7.46 -0.58 9.12
N ARG A 65 7.51 -1.91 9.07
CA ARG A 65 6.39 -2.80 9.42
C ARG A 65 5.96 -2.74 10.89
N GLU A 66 6.80 -2.24 11.78
CA GLU A 66 6.41 -2.00 13.20
C GLU A 66 5.30 -0.95 13.34
N LYS A 67 5.18 0.00 12.40
CA LYS A 67 4.29 1.15 12.52
C LYS A 67 3.48 1.48 11.26
N LEU A 68 3.90 0.99 10.10
CA LEU A 68 3.32 1.36 8.82
C LEU A 68 3.04 0.11 7.96
N THR A 69 1.95 0.17 7.21
CA THR A 69 1.53 -0.89 6.27
C THR A 69 1.70 -0.48 4.80
N ILE A 70 2.64 0.44 4.52
CA ILE A 70 2.92 0.88 3.14
C ILE A 70 3.47 -0.28 2.31
N PRO A 71 3.12 -0.39 1.02
CA PRO A 71 3.69 -1.40 0.13
C PRO A 71 5.18 -1.15 -0.09
N VAL A 72 5.95 -2.24 -0.15
CA VAL A 72 7.40 -2.20 -0.34
C VAL A 72 7.81 -3.11 -1.48
N ILE A 73 8.56 -2.56 -2.43
CA ILE A 73 9.23 -3.28 -3.51
C ILE A 73 10.73 -3.28 -3.21
N PHE A 74 11.35 -4.46 -3.16
CA PHE A 74 12.80 -4.54 -3.04
C PHE A 74 13.49 -4.49 -4.39
N LEU A 75 14.60 -3.72 -4.45
CA LEU A 75 15.58 -3.82 -5.52
C LEU A 75 16.72 -4.75 -5.07
N THR A 76 17.07 -5.71 -5.87
CA THR A 76 18.15 -6.66 -5.57
C THR A 76 19.10 -6.83 -6.75
N SER A 77 20.39 -6.95 -6.49
CA SER A 77 21.40 -7.18 -7.51
C SER A 77 21.66 -8.67 -7.84
N LYS A 78 20.99 -9.62 -7.13
CA LYS A 78 21.24 -11.06 -7.30
C LYS A 78 19.98 -11.90 -7.10
N ASP A 79 19.78 -12.87 -8.00
CA ASP A 79 18.67 -13.83 -7.95
C ASP A 79 18.66 -14.70 -6.67
N LYS A 80 19.85 -15.03 -6.12
CA LYS A 80 19.97 -15.81 -4.88
C LYS A 80 19.45 -15.08 -3.63
N GLU A 81 19.37 -13.76 -3.65
CA GLU A 81 18.79 -12.98 -2.55
C GLU A 81 17.26 -13.04 -2.56
N VAL A 82 16.68 -13.23 -3.74
CA VAL A 82 15.22 -13.43 -3.93
C VAL A 82 14.73 -14.67 -3.19
N ASP A 83 15.47 -15.78 -3.26
CA ASP A 83 15.09 -17.03 -2.57
C ASP A 83 15.19 -16.88 -1.05
N ARG A 84 16.15 -16.08 -0.57
CA ARG A 84 16.26 -15.73 0.84
C ARG A 84 15.11 -14.84 1.31
N LEU A 85 14.64 -13.91 0.46
CA LEU A 85 13.47 -13.05 0.71
C LEU A 85 12.19 -13.86 0.87
N LYS A 86 11.95 -14.79 -0.05
CA LYS A 86 10.75 -15.64 -0.03
C LYS A 86 10.62 -16.47 1.23
N GLY A 87 11.79 -16.87 1.81
CA GLY A 87 11.82 -17.69 3.02
C GLY A 87 11.76 -16.92 4.34
N LEU A 88 12.18 -15.65 4.37
CA LEU A 88 12.42 -14.91 5.61
C LEU A 88 11.37 -13.80 5.89
N MET A 89 10.66 -13.34 4.89
CA MET A 89 9.78 -12.17 5.05
C MET A 89 8.37 -12.41 4.53
N HIS A 90 7.47 -12.77 5.45
CA HIS A 90 6.04 -12.65 5.21
C HIS A 90 5.68 -11.16 5.11
N GLY A 91 5.12 -10.73 3.96
CA GLY A 91 4.63 -9.36 3.77
C GLY A 91 5.50 -8.44 2.91
N VAL A 92 6.43 -8.97 2.11
CA VAL A 92 7.04 -8.25 0.99
C VAL A 92 6.07 -8.28 -0.17
N ASP A 93 5.69 -7.10 -0.66
CA ASP A 93 4.69 -6.99 -1.71
C ASP A 93 5.26 -7.40 -3.07
N ASN A 94 6.55 -7.05 -3.32
CA ASN A 94 7.21 -7.42 -4.57
C ASN A 94 8.74 -7.23 -4.50
N TYR A 95 9.45 -7.75 -5.51
CA TYR A 95 10.88 -7.51 -5.71
C TYR A 95 11.20 -7.36 -7.20
N VAL A 96 12.23 -6.58 -7.52
CA VAL A 96 12.74 -6.37 -8.87
C VAL A 96 14.26 -6.53 -8.86
N THR A 97 14.81 -7.34 -9.77
CA THR A 97 16.25 -7.51 -9.90
C THR A 97 16.86 -6.35 -10.69
N LYS A 98 17.94 -5.77 -10.14
CA LYS A 98 18.73 -4.73 -10.82
C LYS A 98 19.49 -5.37 -12.00
N GLY A 99 19.34 -4.86 -13.21
CA GLY A 99 20.12 -5.28 -14.39
C GLY A 99 19.51 -4.85 -15.72
N GLY A 100 20.19 -3.97 -16.44
CA GLY A 100 19.85 -3.54 -17.79
C GLY A 100 18.60 -2.65 -17.93
N ASN A 101 18.31 -2.26 -19.18
CA ASN A 101 17.20 -1.35 -19.52
C ASN A 101 15.81 -1.94 -19.20
N LEU A 102 15.69 -3.25 -19.11
CA LEU A 102 14.43 -3.94 -18.83
C LEU A 102 13.99 -3.75 -17.36
N THR A 103 14.93 -3.54 -16.45
CA THR A 103 14.65 -3.38 -15.00
C THR A 103 13.70 -2.23 -14.72
N ILE A 104 13.88 -1.09 -15.37
CA ILE A 104 13.03 0.09 -15.18
C ILE A 104 11.60 -0.17 -15.64
N GLN A 105 11.41 -0.82 -16.78
CA GLN A 105 10.07 -1.15 -17.27
C GLN A 105 9.35 -2.11 -16.32
N ILE A 106 10.05 -3.14 -15.86
CA ILE A 106 9.52 -4.09 -14.87
C ILE A 106 9.17 -3.37 -13.56
N LEU A 107 10.02 -2.43 -13.11
CA LEU A 107 9.75 -1.65 -11.91
C LEU A 107 8.51 -0.78 -12.07
N ILE A 108 8.37 -0.06 -13.18
CA ILE A 108 7.19 0.77 -13.48
C ILE A 108 5.92 -0.07 -13.46
N GLU A 109 5.91 -1.21 -14.15
CA GLU A 109 4.75 -2.13 -14.18
C GLU A 109 4.45 -2.68 -12.79
N THR A 110 5.48 -3.06 -12.03
CA THR A 110 5.31 -3.59 -10.68
C THR A 110 4.71 -2.53 -9.75
N ILE A 111 5.18 -1.28 -9.83
CA ILE A 111 4.62 -0.15 -9.07
C ILE A 111 3.14 0.06 -9.43
N LYS A 112 2.83 0.16 -10.73
CA LYS A 112 1.45 0.36 -11.22
C LYS A 112 0.52 -0.76 -10.75
N ASN A 113 0.93 -2.00 -10.89
CA ASN A 113 0.14 -3.17 -10.47
C ASN A 113 -0.08 -3.20 -8.95
N THR A 114 0.95 -2.87 -8.16
CA THR A 114 0.83 -2.82 -6.70
C THR A 114 -0.14 -1.72 -6.26
N LEU A 115 -0.02 -0.51 -6.80
CA LEU A 115 -0.92 0.61 -6.49
C LEU A 115 -2.36 0.32 -6.92
N ASN A 116 -2.58 -0.24 -8.12
CA ASN A 116 -3.91 -0.63 -8.61
C ASN A 116 -4.56 -1.70 -7.73
N THR A 117 -3.77 -2.67 -7.26
CA THR A 117 -4.27 -3.72 -6.36
C THR A 117 -4.76 -3.13 -5.05
N ILE A 118 -4.00 -2.19 -4.46
CA ILE A 118 -4.38 -1.50 -3.23
C ILE A 118 -5.65 -0.67 -3.43
N GLN A 119 -5.72 0.09 -4.53
CA GLN A 119 -6.91 0.87 -4.86
C GLN A 119 -8.14 -0.04 -5.02
N THR A 120 -7.99 -1.17 -5.72
CA THR A 120 -9.09 -2.14 -5.90
C THR A 120 -9.55 -2.74 -4.56
N ILE A 121 -8.63 -2.99 -3.63
CA ILE A 121 -8.97 -3.48 -2.29
C ILE A 121 -9.67 -2.38 -1.49
N ALA A 122 -9.20 -1.14 -1.57
CA ALA A 122 -9.83 0.02 -0.93
C ALA A 122 -11.26 0.21 -1.45
N ASP A 123 -11.46 0.21 -2.78
CA ASP A 123 -12.77 0.33 -3.42
C ASP A 123 -13.72 -0.82 -3.05
N LYS A 124 -13.20 -2.05 -2.91
CA LYS A 124 -13.99 -3.19 -2.43
C LYS A 124 -14.36 -3.03 -0.96
N ASN A 125 -13.45 -2.54 -0.12
CA ASN A 125 -13.72 -2.28 1.28
C ASN A 125 -14.71 -1.12 1.46
N GLU A 126 -14.67 -0.09 0.62
CA GLU A 126 -15.70 0.96 0.60
C GLU A 126 -17.07 0.38 0.18
N LYS A 127 -17.10 -0.48 -0.83
CA LYS A 127 -18.34 -1.19 -1.21
C LYS A 127 -18.82 -2.16 -0.14
N SER A 128 -17.92 -2.75 0.66
CA SER A 128 -18.28 -3.62 1.79
C SER A 128 -18.81 -2.87 3.02
N LYS A 129 -18.68 -1.54 3.06
CA LYS A 129 -19.32 -0.68 4.06
C LYS A 129 -20.80 -0.47 3.79
N ILE A 130 -21.27 -0.84 2.61
CA ILE A 130 -22.69 -0.85 2.25
C ILE A 130 -23.20 -2.28 2.30
N ILE A 131 -24.08 -2.58 3.26
CA ILE A 131 -24.76 -3.87 3.37
C ILE A 131 -26.11 -3.75 2.71
N VAL A 132 -26.40 -4.64 1.76
CA VAL A 132 -27.71 -4.74 1.11
C VAL A 132 -28.35 -6.09 1.51
N HIS A 133 -29.49 -6.02 2.18
CA HIS A 133 -30.29 -7.19 2.52
C HIS A 133 -31.74 -7.00 2.08
N ASN A 134 -32.16 -7.71 1.05
CA ASN A 134 -33.47 -7.52 0.39
C ASN A 134 -33.63 -6.06 -0.12
N LYS A 135 -34.56 -5.31 0.50
CA LYS A 135 -34.86 -3.91 0.18
C LYS A 135 -34.23 -2.92 1.16
N LEU A 136 -33.41 -3.41 2.08
CA LEU A 136 -32.69 -2.61 3.06
C LEU A 136 -31.27 -2.40 2.58
N ARG A 137 -30.82 -1.15 2.57
CA ARG A 137 -29.44 -0.74 2.32
C ARG A 137 -28.91 0.02 3.52
N LEU A 138 -27.81 -0.45 4.09
CA LEU A 138 -27.13 0.18 5.23
C LEU A 138 -25.78 0.70 4.79
N ASP A 139 -25.55 1.99 4.96
CA ASP A 139 -24.21 2.60 4.84
C ASP A 139 -23.59 2.68 6.24
N ILE A 140 -22.57 1.86 6.48
CA ILE A 140 -21.93 1.74 7.81
C ILE A 140 -21.17 3.01 8.18
N GLU A 141 -20.56 3.69 7.21
CA GLU A 141 -19.77 4.90 7.45
C GLU A 141 -20.64 6.10 7.76
N ARG A 142 -21.69 6.29 6.97
CA ARG A 142 -22.61 7.42 7.11
C ARG A 142 -23.65 7.20 8.18
N GLN A 143 -23.75 5.95 8.69
CA GLN A 143 -24.85 5.51 9.56
C GLN A 143 -26.24 5.79 8.97
N GLU A 144 -26.34 5.67 7.64
CA GLU A 144 -27.57 5.88 6.88
C GLU A 144 -28.26 4.54 6.59
N CYS A 145 -29.58 4.59 6.55
CA CYS A 145 -30.42 3.44 6.25
C CYS A 145 -31.43 3.83 5.17
N GLU A 146 -31.47 3.05 4.09
CA GLU A 146 -32.46 3.19 3.02
C GLU A 146 -33.38 1.95 3.02
N TRP A 147 -34.68 2.18 2.90
CA TRP A 147 -35.66 1.13 2.70
C TRP A 147 -36.43 1.34 1.41
N LYS A 148 -36.36 0.38 0.48
CA LYS A 148 -37.00 0.47 -0.85
C LYS A 148 -36.57 1.72 -1.63
N GLU A 149 -35.29 2.05 -1.61
CA GLU A 149 -34.69 3.24 -2.28
C GLU A 149 -35.16 4.59 -1.67
N VAL A 150 -35.78 4.57 -0.51
CA VAL A 150 -36.16 5.77 0.24
C VAL A 150 -35.25 5.89 1.46
N LEU A 151 -34.49 6.98 1.52
CA LEU A 151 -33.68 7.30 2.70
C LEU A 151 -34.61 7.62 3.88
N LEU A 152 -34.30 7.08 5.05
CA LEU A 152 -35.01 7.44 6.27
C LEU A 152 -34.81 8.93 6.57
N GLN A 153 -35.91 9.66 6.75
CA GLN A 153 -35.87 11.13 6.93
C GLN A 153 -35.22 11.52 8.27
N ASP A 154 -35.39 10.68 9.30
CA ASP A 154 -34.74 10.88 10.58
C ASP A 154 -33.52 9.95 10.68
N PRO A 155 -32.32 10.48 10.93
CA PRO A 155 -31.13 9.66 11.10
C PRO A 155 -31.30 8.72 12.30
N LEU A 156 -30.99 7.45 12.10
CA LEU A 156 -30.99 6.47 13.17
C LEU A 156 -29.99 6.88 14.26
N THR A 157 -30.37 6.71 15.50
CA THR A 157 -29.41 6.81 16.60
C THR A 157 -28.33 5.74 16.47
N THR A 158 -27.17 5.96 17.04
CA THR A 158 -26.05 5.00 17.01
C THR A 158 -26.46 3.62 17.54
N THR A 159 -27.39 3.56 18.49
CA THR A 159 -27.90 2.30 19.06
C THR A 159 -28.84 1.59 18.09
N GLU A 160 -29.78 2.29 17.47
CA GLU A 160 -30.67 1.74 16.48
C GLU A 160 -29.94 1.22 15.24
N PHE A 161 -28.96 1.97 14.76
CA PHE A 161 -28.11 1.55 13.66
C PHE A 161 -27.37 0.25 13.98
N LYS A 162 -26.76 0.14 15.18
CA LYS A 162 -26.07 -1.07 15.61
C LYS A 162 -27.00 -2.29 15.69
N ILE A 163 -28.22 -2.11 16.17
CA ILE A 163 -29.21 -3.19 16.22
C ILE A 163 -29.56 -3.69 14.82
N ILE A 164 -29.86 -2.78 13.89
CA ILE A 164 -30.16 -3.13 12.50
C ILE A 164 -28.97 -3.81 11.84
N HIS A 165 -27.76 -3.29 12.03
CA HIS A 165 -26.53 -3.89 11.51
C HIS A 165 -26.34 -5.33 11.98
N GLU A 166 -26.48 -5.60 13.29
CA GLU A 166 -26.35 -6.97 13.84
C GLU A 166 -27.42 -7.92 13.29
N LEU A 167 -28.66 -7.45 13.13
CA LEU A 167 -29.75 -8.26 12.57
C LEU A 167 -29.53 -8.61 11.09
N VAL A 168 -28.87 -7.74 10.34
CA VAL A 168 -28.60 -7.94 8.89
C VAL A 168 -27.38 -8.81 8.67
N VAL A 169 -26.34 -8.67 9.50
CA VAL A 169 -25.09 -9.44 9.38
C VAL A 169 -25.23 -10.87 9.92
N ARG A 170 -26.11 -11.06 10.91
CA ARG A 170 -26.41 -12.39 11.49
C ARG A 170 -27.92 -12.66 11.45
N PRO A 171 -28.49 -12.92 10.28
CA PRO A 171 -29.86 -13.39 10.20
C PRO A 171 -29.92 -14.76 10.87
N GLY A 172 -30.65 -14.86 11.98
CA GLY A 172 -30.78 -16.01 12.87
C GLY A 172 -31.12 -17.34 12.18
#